data_a1c63aa9c6a6b0d50e6a7619eccbb70b
#
_entry.id   a1c63aa9c6a6b0d50e6a7619eccbb70b
#
_cell.length_a   1.000
_cell.length_b   1.000
_cell.length_c   1.000
_cell.angle_alpha   90.00
_cell.angle_beta   90.00
_cell.angle_gamma   90.00
#
_symmetry.space_group_name_H-M   'P 1'
#
loop_
_entity.id
_entity.type
_entity.pdbx_description
1 polymer ?
#
loop_
_entity_poly.entity_id
_entity_poly.type
_entity_poly.pdbx_seq_one_letter_code
_entity_poly.pdbx_strand_id
1 'polypeptide(L)'
;LSHPARSSTPHCRRYIASPDMASKTVEIHRVGAEVFRGDDAVCRKKSVEVLAELGLPTGLLPLEDMEEFGYNRVAGFMWLVQRKKTEHTFKKVKQTVSYAGEVTAFVDPGKLRKITGVKTKELFLWLSVVEVSVVESVTAPGKVTFKTGTGLSDTFDAAAFALGE
;
A
#
# COMPACT_ATOMS: atom_id res chain seq x y z
N LEU A 1 -47.38 -8.17 -39.67
CA LEU A 1 -46.71 -7.06 -39.05
C LEU A 1 -45.89 -7.55 -37.85
N SER A 2 -44.67 -7.96 -38.12
CA SER A 2 -43.75 -8.47 -37.12
C SER A 2 -42.96 -7.33 -36.54
N HIS A 3 -43.02 -7.13 -35.22
CA HIS A 3 -42.12 -6.30 -34.49
C HIS A 3 -40.80 -7.03 -34.22
N PRO A 4 -39.64 -6.45 -34.52
CA PRO A 4 -38.39 -7.09 -34.16
C PRO A 4 -38.24 -7.01 -32.65
N ALA A 5 -38.06 -8.16 -32.04
CA ALA A 5 -37.69 -8.27 -30.65
C ALA A 5 -36.35 -7.53 -30.42
N ARG A 6 -36.35 -6.49 -29.63
CA ARG A 6 -35.10 -5.92 -29.11
C ARG A 6 -34.52 -6.92 -28.13
N SER A 7 -33.47 -7.57 -28.53
CA SER A 7 -32.62 -8.31 -27.62
C SER A 7 -31.85 -7.29 -26.78
N SER A 8 -32.38 -7.00 -25.61
CA SER A 8 -31.61 -6.38 -24.59
C SER A 8 -30.66 -7.42 -24.02
N THR A 9 -29.45 -7.44 -24.51
CA THR A 9 -28.36 -8.13 -23.82
C THR A 9 -28.20 -7.52 -22.45
N PRO A 10 -28.35 -8.27 -21.37
CA PRO A 10 -28.02 -7.74 -20.06
C PRO A 10 -26.53 -7.43 -20.06
N HIS A 11 -26.19 -6.17 -19.94
CA HIS A 11 -24.83 -5.76 -19.60
C HIS A 11 -24.52 -6.42 -18.26
N CYS A 12 -23.78 -7.50 -18.32
CA CYS A 12 -23.19 -8.11 -17.16
C CYS A 12 -22.15 -7.10 -16.63
N ARG A 13 -22.58 -6.18 -15.79
CA ARG A 13 -21.67 -5.42 -14.95
C ARG A 13 -20.96 -6.46 -14.10
N ARG A 14 -19.74 -6.79 -14.51
CA ARG A 14 -18.85 -7.49 -13.60
C ARG A 14 -18.70 -6.62 -12.37
N TYR A 15 -19.35 -7.03 -11.33
CA TYR A 15 -19.11 -6.50 -10.01
C TYR A 15 -17.70 -6.94 -9.61
N ILE A 16 -16.73 -6.09 -9.87
CA ILE A 16 -15.38 -6.27 -9.34
C ILE A 16 -15.45 -5.74 -7.91
N ALA A 17 -15.73 -6.66 -6.98
CA ALA A 17 -15.74 -6.33 -5.57
C ALA A 17 -14.32 -5.97 -5.13
N SER A 18 -14.19 -4.89 -4.38
CA SER A 18 -13.06 -4.40 -3.58
C SER A 18 -11.83 -3.77 -4.25
N PRO A 19 -11.27 -4.11 -5.43
CA PRO A 19 -10.26 -3.28 -6.09
C PRO A 19 -10.81 -1.91 -6.44
N ASP A 20 -12.11 -1.80 -6.63
CA ASP A 20 -12.84 -0.60 -7.02
C ASP A 20 -12.82 0.50 -5.96
N MET A 21 -12.77 0.16 -4.67
CA MET A 21 -12.76 1.16 -3.59
C MET A 21 -11.42 1.87 -3.50
N ALA A 22 -10.30 1.14 -3.61
CA ALA A 22 -8.97 1.71 -3.61
C ALA A 22 -8.74 2.56 -4.86
N SER A 23 -9.14 2.07 -6.06
CA SER A 23 -9.06 2.82 -7.32
C SER A 23 -9.91 4.09 -7.30
N LYS A 24 -11.09 4.07 -6.70
CA LYS A 24 -11.93 5.27 -6.53
C LYS A 24 -11.27 6.27 -5.59
N THR A 25 -10.68 5.82 -4.50
CA THR A 25 -9.95 6.69 -3.57
C THR A 25 -8.76 7.33 -4.27
N VAL A 26 -8.03 6.58 -5.09
CA VAL A 26 -6.94 7.10 -5.91
C VAL A 26 -7.45 8.20 -6.85
N GLU A 27 -8.53 7.95 -7.58
CA GLU A 27 -9.08 8.93 -8.53
C GLU A 27 -9.50 10.24 -7.84
N ILE A 28 -10.13 10.16 -6.67
CA ILE A 28 -10.51 11.33 -5.86
C ILE A 28 -9.28 12.17 -5.48
N HIS A 29 -8.15 11.52 -5.20
CA HIS A 29 -6.94 12.18 -4.70
C HIS A 29 -5.93 12.57 -5.80
N ARG A 30 -6.22 12.32 -7.07
CA ARG A 30 -5.34 12.71 -8.17
C ARG A 30 -5.23 14.23 -8.34
N VAL A 31 -6.29 14.95 -8.07
CA VAL A 31 -6.28 16.42 -8.17
C VAL A 31 -5.37 16.99 -7.08
N GLY A 32 -4.36 17.75 -7.52
CA GLY A 32 -3.37 18.35 -6.62
C GLY A 32 -2.26 17.39 -6.17
N ALA A 33 -2.24 16.15 -6.67
CA ALA A 33 -1.20 15.19 -6.36
C ALA A 33 0.02 15.31 -7.26
N GLU A 34 1.19 14.93 -6.73
CA GLU A 34 2.38 14.64 -7.52
C GLU A 34 2.26 13.19 -8.01
N VAL A 35 2.33 12.98 -9.32
CA VAL A 35 2.19 11.65 -9.93
C VAL A 35 3.38 11.35 -10.83
N PHE A 36 4.00 10.20 -10.63
CA PHE A 36 5.13 9.70 -11.40
C PHE A 36 4.73 8.41 -12.09
N ARG A 37 4.96 8.31 -13.40
CA ARG A 37 4.55 7.18 -14.24
C ARG A 37 5.66 6.72 -15.17
N GLY A 38 5.59 5.43 -15.53
CA GLY A 38 6.36 4.86 -16.64
C GLY A 38 7.84 4.62 -16.37
N ASP A 39 8.33 4.93 -15.17
CA ASP A 39 9.72 4.69 -14.77
C ASP A 39 9.78 4.08 -13.36
N ASP A 40 10.09 2.81 -13.30
CA ASP A 40 10.20 2.08 -12.04
C ASP A 40 11.21 2.72 -11.08
N ALA A 41 12.38 3.10 -11.58
CA ALA A 41 13.43 3.70 -10.75
C ALA A 41 12.99 5.03 -10.13
N VAL A 42 12.32 5.88 -10.90
CA VAL A 42 11.77 7.16 -10.40
C VAL A 42 10.66 6.92 -9.39
N CYS A 43 9.72 6.03 -9.67
CA CYS A 43 8.64 5.69 -8.75
C CYS A 43 9.18 5.17 -7.41
N ARG A 44 10.14 4.25 -7.43
CA ARG A 44 10.77 3.72 -6.21
C ARG A 44 11.50 4.81 -5.43
N LYS A 45 12.31 5.62 -6.11
CA LYS A 45 13.02 6.73 -5.49
C LYS A 45 12.07 7.68 -4.78
N LYS A 46 10.98 8.07 -5.44
CA LYS A 46 9.99 9.00 -4.89
C LYS A 46 9.24 8.41 -3.70
N SER A 47 8.89 7.12 -3.76
CA SER A 47 8.25 6.45 -2.62
C SER A 47 9.18 6.37 -1.40
N VAL A 48 10.45 6.08 -1.62
CA VAL A 48 11.47 6.07 -0.56
C VAL A 48 11.64 7.47 0.06
N GLU A 49 11.70 8.51 -0.77
CA GLU A 49 11.77 9.91 -0.29
C GLU A 49 10.59 10.28 0.60
N VAL A 50 9.37 9.89 0.23
CA VAL A 50 8.17 10.15 1.03
C VAL A 50 8.21 9.39 2.34
N LEU A 51 8.60 8.12 2.35
CA LEU A 51 8.77 7.35 3.58
C LEU A 51 9.79 8.03 4.52
N ALA A 52 10.91 8.49 3.99
CA ALA A 52 11.92 9.20 4.76
C ALA A 52 11.40 10.52 5.34
N GLU A 53 10.66 11.30 4.55
CA GLU A 53 10.02 12.55 5.03
C GLU A 53 9.05 12.28 6.18
N LEU A 54 8.33 11.16 6.15
CA LEU A 54 7.40 10.76 7.18
C LEU A 54 8.06 10.16 8.43
N GLY A 55 9.38 9.96 8.40
CA GLY A 55 10.11 9.29 9.48
C GLY A 55 9.87 7.79 9.57
N LEU A 56 9.43 7.18 8.49
CA LEU A 56 9.18 5.74 8.39
C LEU A 56 10.40 5.01 7.82
N PRO A 57 10.57 3.71 8.13
CA PRO A 57 11.62 2.91 7.48
C PRO A 57 11.49 2.93 5.96
N THR A 58 12.58 3.17 5.26
CA THR A 58 12.57 3.38 3.81
C THR A 58 12.39 2.12 2.98
N GLY A 59 12.58 0.96 3.57
CA GLY A 59 12.37 -0.35 2.94
C GLY A 59 10.99 -0.97 3.20
N LEU A 60 10.03 -0.24 3.78
CA LEU A 60 8.68 -0.75 4.08
C LEU A 60 7.89 -1.17 2.84
N LEU A 61 8.11 -0.53 1.72
CA LEU A 61 7.36 -0.74 0.48
C LEU A 61 8.28 -1.14 -0.66
N PRO A 62 8.84 -2.36 -0.63
CA PRO A 62 9.80 -2.84 -1.63
C PRO A 62 9.08 -3.35 -2.88
N LEU A 63 8.29 -2.51 -3.52
CA LEU A 63 7.58 -2.84 -4.74
C LEU A 63 8.55 -2.93 -5.93
N GLU A 64 8.21 -3.78 -6.90
CA GLU A 64 9.02 -4.03 -8.09
C GLU A 64 8.21 -3.71 -9.35
N ASP A 65 8.88 -3.34 -10.43
CA ASP A 65 8.23 -3.00 -11.70
C ASP A 65 7.08 -2.00 -11.49
N MET A 66 7.38 -0.92 -10.80
CA MET A 66 6.39 0.10 -10.51
C MET A 66 5.97 0.84 -11.77
N GLU A 67 4.67 0.99 -11.93
CA GLU A 67 4.04 1.70 -13.05
C GLU A 67 3.66 3.12 -12.67
N GLU A 68 3.30 3.34 -11.40
CA GLU A 68 2.85 4.65 -10.93
C GLU A 68 3.12 4.81 -9.44
N PHE A 69 3.50 6.01 -9.05
CA PHE A 69 3.52 6.48 -7.67
C PHE A 69 2.86 7.84 -7.59
N GLY A 70 1.93 8.01 -6.67
CA GLY A 70 1.25 9.28 -6.46
C GLY A 70 1.26 9.68 -4.98
N TYR A 71 1.37 10.98 -4.74
CA TYR A 71 1.34 11.54 -3.40
C TYR A 71 0.59 12.88 -3.39
N ASN A 72 -0.51 12.91 -2.66
CA ASN A 72 -1.27 14.13 -2.40
C ASN A 72 -0.91 14.63 -1.00
N ARG A 73 -0.07 15.65 -0.92
CA ARG A 73 0.45 16.20 0.35
C ARG A 73 -0.65 16.84 1.18
N VAL A 74 -1.58 17.52 0.53
CA VAL A 74 -2.67 18.25 1.22
C VAL A 74 -3.62 17.26 1.90
N ALA A 75 -4.01 16.21 1.20
CA ALA A 75 -4.89 15.19 1.74
C ALA A 75 -4.17 14.17 2.62
N GLY A 76 -2.83 14.07 2.53
CA GLY A 76 -2.07 13.03 3.20
C GLY A 76 -2.43 11.65 2.70
N PHE A 77 -2.38 11.46 1.37
CA PHE A 77 -2.72 10.20 0.72
C PHE A 77 -1.69 9.84 -0.33
N MET A 78 -1.27 8.58 -0.35
CA MET A 78 -0.36 8.05 -1.37
C MET A 78 -0.86 6.75 -1.95
N TRP A 79 -0.43 6.46 -3.18
CA TRP A 79 -0.68 5.20 -3.85
C TRP A 79 0.51 4.76 -4.67
N LEU A 80 0.66 3.43 -4.77
CA LEU A 80 1.73 2.78 -5.52
C LEU A 80 1.09 1.71 -6.39
N VAL A 81 1.44 1.71 -7.66
CA VAL A 81 0.98 0.71 -8.61
C VAL A 81 2.18 -0.03 -9.16
N GLN A 82 2.16 -1.35 -9.08
CA GLN A 82 3.15 -2.23 -9.67
C GLN A 82 2.50 -3.20 -10.65
N ARG A 83 3.30 -3.75 -11.54
CA ARG A 83 2.82 -4.60 -12.64
C ARG A 83 2.07 -5.83 -12.15
N LYS A 84 2.54 -6.45 -11.08
CA LYS A 84 1.95 -7.65 -10.49
C LYS A 84 2.17 -7.70 -8.98
N LYS A 85 1.38 -8.50 -8.30
CA LYS A 85 1.55 -8.81 -6.89
C LYS A 85 2.96 -9.36 -6.63
N THR A 86 3.60 -8.88 -5.57
CA THR A 86 4.90 -9.35 -5.11
C THR A 86 4.87 -9.75 -3.64
N GLU A 87 5.84 -10.57 -3.25
CA GLU A 87 6.08 -10.92 -1.85
C GLU A 87 7.51 -10.58 -1.49
N HIS A 88 7.72 -10.11 -0.27
CA HIS A 88 9.04 -9.82 0.27
C HIS A 88 9.17 -10.40 1.67
N THR A 89 10.28 -11.07 1.95
CA THR A 89 10.58 -11.57 3.29
C THR A 89 11.62 -10.67 3.95
N PHE A 90 11.24 -10.04 5.05
CA PHE A 90 12.14 -9.27 5.90
C PHE A 90 12.89 -10.24 6.80
N LYS A 91 14.13 -10.58 6.42
CA LYS A 91 14.91 -11.68 7.00
C LYS A 91 15.19 -11.50 8.48
N LYS A 92 15.45 -10.29 8.93
CA LYS A 92 15.80 -10.00 10.32
C LYS A 92 14.67 -10.30 11.31
N VAL A 93 13.43 -10.19 10.85
CA VAL A 93 12.24 -10.45 11.67
C VAL A 93 11.47 -11.69 11.20
N LYS A 94 11.96 -12.37 10.15
CA LYS A 94 11.36 -13.57 9.54
C LYS A 94 9.87 -13.36 9.19
N GLN A 95 9.58 -12.19 8.67
CA GLN A 95 8.21 -11.80 8.31
C GLN A 95 8.07 -11.70 6.80
N THR A 96 7.12 -12.42 6.22
CA THR A 96 6.79 -12.33 4.80
C THR A 96 5.58 -11.42 4.61
N VAL A 97 5.72 -10.47 3.71
CA VAL A 97 4.69 -9.47 3.40
C VAL A 97 4.35 -9.53 1.92
N SER A 98 3.07 -9.51 1.61
CA SER A 98 2.53 -9.49 0.25
C SER A 98 2.05 -8.09 -0.09
N TYR A 99 2.42 -7.63 -1.29
CA TYR A 99 2.03 -6.34 -1.84
C TYR A 99 1.22 -6.56 -3.10
N ALA A 100 -0.02 -6.07 -3.13
CA ALA A 100 -0.90 -6.16 -4.29
C ALA A 100 -0.42 -5.26 -5.45
N GLY A 101 -1.02 -5.40 -6.61
CA GLY A 101 -0.74 -4.51 -7.75
C GLY A 101 -1.03 -3.05 -7.47
N GLU A 102 -1.94 -2.74 -6.55
CA GLU A 102 -2.20 -1.39 -6.06
C GLU A 102 -2.15 -1.37 -4.53
N VAL A 103 -1.33 -0.49 -4.00
CA VAL A 103 -1.17 -0.23 -2.56
C VAL A 103 -1.53 1.22 -2.30
N THR A 104 -2.40 1.46 -1.34
CA THR A 104 -2.78 2.81 -0.92
C THR A 104 -2.64 2.99 0.57
N ALA A 105 -2.42 4.21 1.02
CA ALA A 105 -2.39 4.55 2.44
C ALA A 105 -2.69 6.03 2.65
N PHE A 106 -3.33 6.34 3.75
CA PHE A 106 -3.31 7.68 4.33
C PHE A 106 -2.06 7.82 5.18
N VAL A 107 -1.45 8.99 5.14
CA VAL A 107 -0.16 9.23 5.78
C VAL A 107 -0.24 10.38 6.78
N ASP A 108 0.40 10.15 7.93
CA ASP A 108 0.67 11.16 8.94
C ASP A 108 2.17 11.05 9.30
N PRO A 109 2.76 12.03 9.97
CA PRO A 109 4.13 11.90 10.44
C PRO A 109 4.31 10.62 11.26
N GLY A 110 5.26 9.77 10.86
CA GLY A 110 5.54 8.50 11.50
C GLY A 110 4.48 7.41 11.34
N LYS A 111 3.51 7.57 10.44
CA LYS A 111 2.37 6.65 10.38
C LYS A 111 1.77 6.48 8.99
N LEU A 112 1.47 5.23 8.65
CA LEU A 112 0.60 4.86 7.53
C LEU A 112 -0.68 4.28 8.13
N ARG A 113 -1.83 4.74 7.71
CA ARG A 113 -3.14 4.27 8.18
C ARG A 113 -4.08 3.96 7.03
N LYS A 114 -5.13 3.19 7.31
CA LYS A 114 -6.09 2.72 6.30
C LYS A 114 -5.40 2.13 5.07
N ILE A 115 -4.37 1.36 5.31
CA ILE A 115 -3.57 0.73 4.26
C ILE A 115 -4.41 -0.28 3.50
N THR A 116 -4.30 -0.29 2.18
CA THR A 116 -4.86 -1.31 1.30
C THR A 116 -3.77 -2.00 0.50
N GLY A 117 -3.98 -3.27 0.17
CA GLY A 117 -3.08 -4.02 -0.70
C GLY A 117 -1.83 -4.58 -0.02
N VAL A 118 -1.74 -4.53 1.30
CA VAL A 118 -0.62 -5.10 2.06
C VAL A 118 -1.13 -6.18 3.00
N LYS A 119 -0.50 -7.34 2.96
CA LYS A 119 -0.82 -8.48 3.85
C LYS A 119 0.45 -9.05 4.45
N THR A 120 0.38 -9.47 5.69
CA THR A 120 1.44 -10.20 6.36
C THR A 120 1.05 -11.65 6.58
N LYS A 121 2.03 -12.54 6.49
CA LYS A 121 1.81 -13.97 6.71
C LYS A 121 2.04 -14.31 8.17
N GLU A 122 0.96 -14.74 8.83
CA GLU A 122 0.98 -15.23 10.20
C GLU A 122 0.64 -16.72 10.22
N LEU A 123 1.62 -17.56 10.55
CA LEU A 123 1.50 -19.03 10.43
C LEU A 123 1.11 -19.42 9.00
N PHE A 124 -0.11 -19.85 8.77
CA PHE A 124 -0.63 -20.23 7.46
C PHE A 124 -1.66 -19.26 6.90
N LEU A 125 -1.87 -18.12 7.58
CA LEU A 125 -2.89 -17.15 7.23
C LEU A 125 -2.27 -15.85 6.71
N TRP A 126 -2.91 -15.24 5.74
CA TRP A 126 -2.61 -13.89 5.29
C TRP A 126 -3.54 -12.90 5.96
N LEU A 127 -2.98 -11.97 6.73
CA LEU A 127 -3.72 -10.93 7.43
C LEU A 127 -3.45 -9.57 6.80
N SER A 128 -4.51 -8.80 6.56
CA SER A 128 -4.37 -7.44 6.03
C SER A 128 -3.67 -6.54 7.04
N VAL A 129 -2.61 -5.86 6.61
CA VAL A 129 -1.94 -4.83 7.39
C VAL A 129 -2.69 -3.52 7.13
N VAL A 130 -3.27 -2.95 8.16
CA VAL A 130 -4.10 -1.73 8.04
C VAL A 130 -3.41 -0.49 8.56
N GLU A 131 -2.40 -0.64 9.40
CA GLU A 131 -1.66 0.47 9.99
C GLU A 131 -0.21 0.09 10.27
N VAL A 132 0.70 1.03 10.01
CA VAL A 132 2.11 0.94 10.38
C VAL A 132 2.48 2.25 11.06
N SER A 133 3.05 2.19 12.25
CA SER A 133 3.44 3.39 12.99
C SER A 133 4.81 3.23 13.65
N VAL A 134 5.58 4.30 13.64
CA VAL A 134 6.83 4.37 14.40
C VAL A 134 6.49 4.66 15.86
N VAL A 135 7.01 3.85 16.74
CA VAL A 135 6.87 4.06 18.17
C VAL A 135 7.98 5.00 18.64
N GLU A 136 7.63 6.26 18.90
CA GLU A 136 8.50 7.20 19.54
C GLU A 136 8.36 7.08 21.07
N SER A 137 9.22 6.27 21.65
CA SER A 137 9.31 6.12 23.09
C SER A 137 10.76 6.27 23.52
N VAL A 138 10.97 7.00 24.60
CA VAL A 138 12.30 7.11 25.24
C VAL A 138 12.81 5.73 25.68
N THR A 139 11.89 4.82 26.00
CA THR A 139 12.20 3.46 26.47
C THR A 139 12.31 2.43 25.35
N ALA A 140 11.80 2.73 24.14
CA ALA A 140 11.84 1.83 22.98
C ALA A 140 12.07 2.61 21.68
N PRO A 141 13.23 3.27 21.52
CA PRO A 141 13.53 4.01 20.29
C PRO A 141 13.74 3.05 19.13
N GLY A 142 13.39 3.50 17.92
CA GLY A 142 13.61 2.74 16.69
C GLY A 142 12.72 1.52 16.51
N LYS A 143 11.55 1.51 17.10
CA LYS A 143 10.54 0.46 16.91
C LYS A 143 9.46 0.88 15.92
N VAL A 144 8.92 -0.10 15.22
CA VAL A 144 7.78 0.07 14.32
C VAL A 144 6.71 -0.97 14.66
N THR A 145 5.46 -0.52 14.72
CA THR A 145 4.31 -1.40 15.02
C THR A 145 3.45 -1.58 13.78
N PHE A 146 3.14 -2.83 13.48
CA PHE A 146 2.20 -3.25 12.44
C PHE A 146 0.89 -3.67 13.08
N LYS A 147 -0.21 -3.14 12.59
CA LYS A 147 -1.55 -3.50 13.03
C LYS A 147 -2.31 -4.17 11.88
N THR A 148 -2.90 -5.32 12.17
CA THR A 148 -3.73 -6.06 11.21
C THR A 148 -5.21 -5.70 11.35
N GLY A 149 -6.00 -6.03 10.31
CA GLY A 149 -7.45 -5.82 10.31
C GLY A 149 -8.20 -6.59 11.40
N THR A 150 -7.59 -7.64 11.96
CA THR A 150 -8.14 -8.40 13.09
C THR A 150 -7.90 -7.73 14.44
N GLY A 151 -7.12 -6.65 14.48
CA GLY A 151 -6.75 -5.95 15.70
C GLY A 151 -5.46 -6.44 16.35
N LEU A 152 -4.82 -7.46 15.79
CA LEU A 152 -3.50 -7.92 16.27
C LEU A 152 -2.44 -6.89 15.90
N SER A 153 -1.50 -6.66 16.80
CA SER A 153 -0.37 -5.76 16.59
C SER A 153 0.93 -6.45 16.94
N ASP A 154 1.94 -6.26 16.10
CA ASP A 154 3.31 -6.70 16.35
C ASP A 154 4.27 -5.54 16.24
N THR A 155 5.28 -5.53 17.10
CA THR A 155 6.30 -4.48 17.13
C THR A 155 7.67 -5.07 16.85
N PHE A 156 8.41 -4.43 15.95
CA PHE A 156 9.72 -4.88 15.48
C PHE A 156 10.72 -3.73 15.53
N ASP A 157 12.02 -4.08 15.42
CA ASP A 157 13.05 -3.08 15.18
C ASP A 157 12.87 -2.44 13.81
N ALA A 158 12.83 -1.12 13.75
CA ALA A 158 12.69 -0.38 12.50
C ALA A 158 13.84 -0.68 11.51
N ALA A 159 15.04 -0.97 12.02
CA ALA A 159 16.20 -1.32 11.20
C ALA A 159 15.99 -2.59 10.36
N ALA A 160 15.07 -3.47 10.75
CA ALA A 160 14.72 -4.66 9.98
C ALA A 160 14.01 -4.31 8.65
N PHE A 161 13.50 -3.10 8.53
CA PHE A 161 12.77 -2.59 7.36
C PHE A 161 13.53 -1.47 6.65
N ALA A 162 14.82 -1.38 6.86
CA ALA A 162 15.66 -0.46 6.12
C ALA A 162 15.76 -0.85 4.65
N LEU A 163 16.07 0.12 3.80
CA LEU A 163 16.21 -0.13 2.36
C LEU A 163 17.28 -1.19 2.09
N GLY A 164 16.94 -2.22 1.31
CA GLY A 164 17.83 -3.31 0.96
C GLY A 164 17.83 -4.50 1.93
N GLU A 165 16.99 -4.49 2.96
CA GLU A 165 16.84 -5.59 3.92
C GLU A 165 15.82 -6.65 3.48
#